data_02259e8de5ee3151642d66c2efa91039
#
_entry.id   02259e8de5ee3151642d66c2efa91039
#
_cell.length_a   1.000
_cell.length_b   1.000
_cell.length_c   1.000
_cell.angle_alpha   90.00
_cell.angle_beta   90.00
_cell.angle_gamma   90.00
#
_symmetry.space_group_name_H-M   'P 1'
#
loop_
_entity.id
_entity.type
_entity.pdbx_description
1 polymer ?
#
loop_
_entity_poly.entity_id
_entity_poly.type
_entity_poly.pdbx_seq_one_letter_code
_entity_poly.pdbx_strand_id
1 'polypeptide(L)'
;MQKGRQRQFHQIGAEAFGFDGPDVDAEQIVMLARLWKQLGIQDVELQINSIGDAPERADYRKTLIAYFEQHADLLDEDAKRRLHTNPLRILDSKNPRMQAMCEGAPKLMDCLGDATRTHFDGLCDKLKAAGVTYKINNRLVRGLDYYNRTVFEWVTTKLGAQGTIAAGGRYDSLVERLGGENTPEIGRAHV
;
A
#
# COMPACT_ATOMS: atom_id res chain seq x y z
N MET A 1 -13.10 -0.58 -23.26
CA MET A 1 -12.77 -1.16 -21.95
C MET A 1 -11.26 -1.26 -21.86
N GLN A 2 -10.67 -0.92 -20.71
CA GLN A 2 -9.22 -1.14 -20.50
C GLN A 2 -8.95 -2.65 -20.32
N LYS A 3 -7.78 -3.10 -20.82
CA LYS A 3 -7.34 -4.50 -20.67
C LYS A 3 -7.30 -4.87 -19.19
N GLY A 4 -7.85 -6.02 -18.83
CA GLY A 4 -7.93 -6.48 -17.42
C GLY A 4 -9.11 -5.91 -16.62
N ARG A 5 -9.95 -5.02 -17.18
CA ARG A 5 -11.15 -4.52 -16.49
C ARG A 5 -12.42 -5.13 -17.08
N GLN A 6 -13.21 -5.76 -16.22
CA GLN A 6 -14.52 -6.35 -16.56
C GLN A 6 -15.60 -5.71 -15.68
N ARG A 7 -16.85 -5.72 -16.15
CA ARG A 7 -18.02 -5.24 -15.38
C ARG A 7 -18.37 -6.18 -14.22
N GLN A 8 -18.07 -7.46 -14.39
CA GLN A 8 -18.22 -8.50 -13.38
C GLN A 8 -16.91 -9.28 -13.32
N PHE A 9 -16.44 -9.56 -12.14
CA PHE A 9 -15.20 -10.31 -11.89
C PHE A 9 -15.36 -11.15 -10.64
N HIS A 10 -14.54 -12.19 -10.52
CA HIS A 10 -14.43 -12.99 -9.31
C HIS A 10 -13.19 -12.60 -8.54
N GLN A 11 -13.27 -12.74 -7.24
CA GLN A 11 -12.24 -12.30 -6.31
C GLN A 11 -12.11 -13.34 -5.20
N ILE A 12 -10.88 -13.68 -4.83
CA ILE A 12 -10.55 -14.49 -3.66
C ILE A 12 -9.80 -13.58 -2.70
N GLY A 13 -10.16 -13.63 -1.44
CA GLY A 13 -9.47 -12.92 -0.35
C GLY A 13 -9.09 -13.88 0.75
N ALA A 14 -8.01 -13.56 1.47
CA ALA A 14 -7.63 -14.20 2.71
C ALA A 14 -7.42 -13.11 3.77
N GLU A 15 -7.98 -13.32 4.93
CA GLU A 15 -7.94 -12.39 6.05
C GLU A 15 -7.42 -13.11 7.28
N ALA A 16 -6.55 -12.47 8.07
CA ALA A 16 -6.04 -13.01 9.33
C ALA A 16 -6.33 -12.02 10.46
N PHE A 17 -6.93 -12.51 11.53
CA PHE A 17 -7.39 -11.73 12.67
C PHE A 17 -6.65 -12.13 13.94
N GLY A 18 -6.36 -11.16 14.81
CA GLY A 18 -5.81 -11.39 16.14
C GLY A 18 -4.28 -11.54 16.18
N PHE A 19 -3.59 -11.18 15.11
CA PHE A 19 -2.13 -11.25 15.01
C PHE A 19 -1.52 -9.88 14.71
N ASP A 20 -0.73 -9.34 15.61
CA ASP A 20 -0.12 -8.01 15.51
C ASP A 20 1.31 -8.01 14.96
N GLY A 21 1.96 -9.17 14.86
CA GLY A 21 3.33 -9.30 14.37
C GLY A 21 3.45 -9.21 12.84
N PRO A 22 4.65 -8.89 12.34
CA PRO A 22 4.93 -8.85 10.89
C PRO A 22 5.03 -10.25 10.26
N ASP A 23 4.98 -11.31 11.06
CA ASP A 23 5.01 -12.70 10.62
C ASP A 23 3.76 -13.06 9.82
N VAL A 24 2.58 -12.67 10.29
CA VAL A 24 1.34 -12.90 9.55
C VAL A 24 1.27 -12.05 8.28
N ASP A 25 1.84 -10.84 8.28
CA ASP A 25 1.95 -10.02 7.07
C ASP A 25 2.81 -10.72 6.01
N ALA A 26 3.95 -11.26 6.44
CA ALA A 26 4.82 -12.05 5.57
C ALA A 26 4.12 -13.34 5.09
N GLU A 27 3.37 -14.02 5.94
CA GLU A 27 2.64 -15.24 5.59
C GLU A 27 1.62 -14.98 4.48
N GLN A 28 0.83 -13.91 4.57
CA GLN A 28 -0.12 -13.51 3.54
C GLN A 28 0.58 -13.25 2.18
N ILE A 29 1.70 -12.55 2.20
CA ILE A 29 2.48 -12.26 0.99
C ILE A 29 3.12 -13.54 0.41
N VAL A 30 3.70 -14.38 1.27
CA VAL A 30 4.33 -15.65 0.85
C VAL A 30 3.30 -16.65 0.30
N MET A 31 2.09 -16.67 0.89
CA MET A 31 0.97 -17.47 0.36
C MET A 31 0.67 -17.08 -1.09
N LEU A 32 0.58 -15.79 -1.40
CA LEU A 32 0.37 -15.32 -2.77
C LEU A 32 1.54 -15.65 -3.68
N ALA A 33 2.79 -15.50 -3.22
CA ALA A 33 3.96 -15.90 -4.00
C ALA A 33 3.93 -17.39 -4.40
N ARG A 34 3.47 -18.25 -3.48
CA ARG A 34 3.26 -19.68 -3.75
C ARG A 34 2.12 -19.92 -4.73
N LEU A 35 1.03 -19.19 -4.59
CA LEU A 35 -0.11 -19.26 -5.51
C LEU A 35 0.29 -18.89 -6.94
N TRP A 36 1.04 -17.80 -7.13
CA TRP A 36 1.54 -17.42 -8.46
C TRP A 36 2.41 -18.51 -9.08
N LYS A 37 3.29 -19.09 -8.27
CA LYS A 37 4.14 -20.20 -8.72
C LYS A 37 3.31 -21.43 -9.13
N GLN A 38 2.30 -21.82 -8.35
CA GLN A 38 1.43 -22.96 -8.65
C GLN A 38 0.56 -22.74 -9.91
N LEU A 39 0.10 -21.50 -10.12
CA LEU A 39 -0.68 -21.12 -11.30
C LEU A 39 0.20 -20.88 -12.54
N GLY A 40 1.53 -20.97 -12.43
CA GLY A 40 2.45 -20.65 -13.53
C GLY A 40 2.47 -19.17 -13.92
N ILE A 41 1.98 -18.29 -13.05
CA ILE A 41 2.00 -16.84 -13.29
C ILE A 41 3.40 -16.32 -13.02
N GLN A 42 4.07 -15.91 -14.09
CA GLN A 42 5.38 -15.29 -14.09
C GLN A 42 5.27 -13.81 -14.40
N ASP A 43 6.36 -13.06 -14.33
CA ASP A 43 6.43 -11.64 -14.62
C ASP A 43 5.52 -10.80 -13.69
N VAL A 44 5.54 -11.16 -12.42
CA VAL A 44 4.90 -10.40 -11.34
C VAL A 44 5.95 -9.87 -10.39
N GLU A 45 5.77 -8.64 -9.95
CA GLU A 45 6.64 -7.94 -9.01
C GLU A 45 5.86 -7.64 -7.74
N LEU A 46 6.44 -7.97 -6.58
CA LEU A 46 5.92 -7.54 -5.30
C LEU A 46 6.41 -6.13 -4.97
N GLN A 47 5.49 -5.23 -4.70
CA GLN A 47 5.76 -3.91 -4.13
C GLN A 47 5.19 -3.83 -2.73
N ILE A 48 5.99 -3.35 -1.78
CA ILE A 48 5.58 -3.16 -0.38
C ILE A 48 5.86 -1.74 0.07
N ASN A 49 5.12 -1.28 1.06
CA ASN A 49 5.36 -0.03 1.75
C ASN A 49 4.81 -0.10 3.18
N SER A 50 5.23 0.81 4.04
CA SER A 50 4.53 1.13 5.27
C SER A 50 3.84 2.47 5.14
N ILE A 51 2.56 2.51 5.49
CA ILE A 51 1.79 3.76 5.56
C ILE A 51 1.63 4.29 7.00
N GLY A 52 2.40 3.72 7.92
CA GLY A 52 2.42 4.15 9.31
C GLY A 52 1.12 3.90 10.08
N ASP A 53 1.12 4.27 11.33
CA ASP A 53 -0.07 4.31 12.17
C ASP A 53 -0.78 5.68 12.04
N ALA A 54 -1.98 5.81 12.59
CA ALA A 54 -2.81 7.01 12.43
C ALA A 54 -2.11 8.31 12.91
N PRO A 55 -1.41 8.37 14.05
CA PRO A 55 -0.66 9.55 14.46
C PRO A 55 0.46 9.91 13.49
N GLU A 56 1.25 8.93 13.04
CA GLU A 56 2.36 9.12 12.10
C GLU A 56 1.86 9.66 10.76
N ARG A 57 0.72 9.12 10.27
CA ARG A 57 0.07 9.64 9.06
C ARG A 57 -0.44 11.08 9.22
N ALA A 58 -0.95 11.43 10.40
CA ALA A 58 -1.44 12.78 10.67
C ALA A 58 -0.31 13.80 10.59
N ASP A 59 0.86 13.50 11.11
CA ASP A 59 2.03 14.38 11.06
C ASP A 59 2.66 14.41 9.66
N TYR A 60 2.79 13.25 9.03
CA TYR A 60 3.24 13.19 7.64
C TYR A 60 2.31 13.95 6.68
N ARG A 61 1.00 13.90 6.90
CA ARG A 61 0.02 14.64 6.12
C ARG A 61 0.29 16.15 6.15
N LYS A 62 0.65 16.71 7.30
CA LYS A 62 1.00 18.14 7.43
C LYS A 62 2.24 18.47 6.60
N THR A 63 3.27 17.64 6.72
CA THR A 63 4.52 17.79 5.96
C THR A 63 4.26 17.70 4.45
N LEU A 64 3.42 16.76 4.03
CA LEU A 64 3.10 16.54 2.63
C LEU A 64 2.27 17.68 2.03
N ILE A 65 1.31 18.22 2.79
CA ILE A 65 0.53 19.39 2.39
C ILE A 65 1.47 20.58 2.17
N ALA A 66 2.32 20.89 3.15
CA ALA A 66 3.27 21.99 3.05
C ALA A 66 4.21 21.85 1.83
N TYR A 67 4.65 20.64 1.54
CA TYR A 67 5.45 20.34 0.35
C TYR A 67 4.67 20.60 -0.95
N PHE A 68 3.44 20.12 -1.06
CA PHE A 68 2.64 20.32 -2.27
C PHE A 68 2.18 21.77 -2.46
N GLU A 69 1.97 22.53 -1.38
CA GLU A 69 1.68 23.97 -1.45
C GLU A 69 2.85 24.75 -2.08
N GLN A 70 4.10 24.35 -1.79
CA GLN A 70 5.28 24.94 -2.43
C GLN A 70 5.38 24.61 -3.94
N HIS A 71 4.64 23.61 -4.41
CA HIS A 71 4.62 23.15 -5.79
C HIS A 71 3.22 23.28 -6.43
N ALA A 72 2.41 24.24 -5.95
CA ALA A 72 1.01 24.38 -6.33
C ALA A 72 0.78 24.59 -7.83
N ASP A 73 1.73 25.16 -8.54
CA ASP A 73 1.75 25.39 -9.99
C ASP A 73 1.83 24.07 -10.81
N LEU A 74 2.35 23.01 -10.21
CA LEU A 74 2.46 21.69 -10.83
C LEU A 74 1.22 20.82 -10.60
N LEU A 75 0.37 21.17 -9.62
CA LEU A 75 -0.81 20.40 -9.27
C LEU A 75 -1.90 20.54 -10.35
N ASP A 76 -2.42 19.41 -10.81
CA ASP A 76 -3.64 19.40 -11.62
C ASP A 76 -4.89 19.64 -10.76
N GLU A 77 -6.03 19.83 -11.42
CA GLU A 77 -7.29 20.17 -10.72
C GLU A 77 -7.76 19.06 -9.75
N ASP A 78 -7.45 17.81 -10.04
CA ASP A 78 -7.77 16.69 -9.15
C ASP A 78 -6.85 16.69 -7.90
N ALA A 79 -5.56 16.94 -8.09
CA ALA A 79 -4.61 17.09 -7.01
C ALA A 79 -4.93 18.29 -6.11
N LYS A 80 -5.29 19.45 -6.68
CA LYS A 80 -5.73 20.62 -5.90
C LYS A 80 -6.94 20.32 -5.02
N ARG A 81 -7.94 19.61 -5.53
CA ARG A 81 -9.10 19.18 -4.75
C ARG A 81 -8.74 18.22 -3.61
N ARG A 82 -7.71 17.39 -3.81
CA ARG A 82 -7.25 16.39 -2.84
C ARG A 82 -6.27 16.93 -1.83
N LEU A 83 -5.66 18.06 -2.07
CA LEU A 83 -4.56 18.62 -1.28
C LEU A 83 -4.87 18.62 0.23
N HIS A 84 -6.03 19.11 0.63
CA HIS A 84 -6.42 19.18 2.04
C HIS A 84 -7.33 18.03 2.49
N THR A 85 -7.90 17.25 1.56
CA THR A 85 -8.78 16.13 1.89
C THR A 85 -8.02 14.80 1.98
N ASN A 86 -7.22 14.47 0.96
CA ASN A 86 -6.44 13.24 0.91
C ASN A 86 -5.12 13.44 0.13
N PRO A 87 -4.12 14.15 0.70
CA PRO A 87 -2.88 14.48 0.00
C PRO A 87 -2.04 13.25 -0.37
N LEU A 88 -2.15 12.14 0.38
CA LEU A 88 -1.44 10.91 0.05
C LEU A 88 -1.82 10.36 -1.34
N ARG A 89 -3.06 10.59 -1.77
CA ARG A 89 -3.52 10.19 -3.11
C ARG A 89 -2.85 10.96 -4.25
N ILE A 90 -2.24 12.11 -3.96
CA ILE A 90 -1.49 12.89 -4.95
C ILE A 90 -0.21 12.15 -5.34
N LEU A 91 0.40 11.41 -4.40
CA LEU A 91 1.61 10.61 -4.64
C LEU A 91 1.40 9.52 -5.72
N ASP A 92 0.18 8.97 -5.82
CA ASP A 92 -0.18 7.97 -6.83
C ASP A 92 -0.62 8.59 -8.17
N SER A 93 -0.41 9.88 -8.37
CA SER A 93 -0.76 10.53 -9.63
C SER A 93 0.04 9.93 -10.79
N LYS A 94 -0.64 9.64 -11.88
CA LYS A 94 -0.04 9.19 -13.14
C LYS A 94 0.17 10.32 -14.15
N ASN A 95 -0.11 11.56 -13.74
CA ASN A 95 0.11 12.74 -14.56
C ASN A 95 1.62 12.96 -14.79
N PRO A 96 2.13 12.93 -16.03
CA PRO A 96 3.57 13.08 -16.31
C PRO A 96 4.19 14.37 -15.75
N ARG A 97 3.43 15.47 -15.71
CA ARG A 97 3.91 16.76 -15.17
C ARG A 97 4.16 16.71 -13.66
N MET A 98 3.51 15.82 -12.96
CA MET A 98 3.60 15.68 -11.50
C MET A 98 4.62 14.63 -11.06
N GLN A 99 5.17 13.81 -11.97
CA GLN A 99 6.03 12.69 -11.60
C GLN A 99 7.26 13.13 -10.81
N ALA A 100 8.01 14.11 -11.31
CA ALA A 100 9.22 14.61 -10.64
C ALA A 100 8.90 15.18 -9.24
N MET A 101 7.81 15.92 -9.10
CA MET A 101 7.33 16.43 -7.81
C MET A 101 6.96 15.27 -6.86
N CYS A 102 6.21 14.28 -7.34
CA CYS A 102 5.82 13.12 -6.52
C CYS A 102 7.03 12.27 -6.11
N GLU A 103 8.06 12.15 -6.96
CA GLU A 103 9.32 11.45 -6.63
C GLU A 103 10.15 12.20 -5.59
N GLY A 104 10.15 13.54 -5.65
CA GLY A 104 10.85 14.42 -4.69
C GLY A 104 10.10 14.63 -3.38
N ALA A 105 8.86 14.13 -3.25
CA ALA A 105 8.07 14.33 -2.04
C ALA A 105 8.70 13.66 -0.81
N PRO A 106 8.53 14.22 0.39
CA PRO A 106 8.92 13.58 1.64
C PRO A 106 8.38 12.16 1.71
N LYS A 107 9.17 11.24 2.23
CA LYS A 107 8.78 9.83 2.36
C LYS A 107 8.21 9.58 3.74
N LEU A 108 7.07 8.90 3.81
CA LEU A 108 6.50 8.51 5.10
C LEU A 108 7.46 7.61 5.90
N MET A 109 8.25 6.79 5.20
CA MET A 109 9.27 5.93 5.80
C MET A 109 10.28 6.71 6.68
N ASP A 110 10.56 7.97 6.35
CA ASP A 110 11.49 8.80 7.12
C ASP A 110 10.85 9.36 8.40
N CYS A 111 9.52 9.29 8.50
CA CYS A 111 8.71 9.81 9.62
C CYS A 111 8.13 8.71 10.51
N LEU A 112 8.43 7.43 10.25
CA LEU A 112 7.93 6.31 11.04
C LEU A 112 8.59 6.30 12.43
N GLY A 113 7.79 6.07 13.46
CA GLY A 113 8.27 5.78 14.80
C GLY A 113 8.89 4.37 14.91
N ASP A 114 9.59 4.13 16.01
CA ASP A 114 10.38 2.90 16.21
C ASP A 114 9.54 1.62 16.12
N ALA A 115 8.32 1.62 16.64
CA ALA A 115 7.45 0.45 16.61
C ALA A 115 7.05 0.07 15.17
N THR A 116 6.62 1.04 14.38
CA THR A 116 6.22 0.83 12.98
C THR A 116 7.43 0.47 12.12
N ARG A 117 8.58 1.09 12.36
CA ARG A 117 9.84 0.76 11.69
C ARG A 117 10.27 -0.68 11.99
N THR A 118 10.27 -1.08 13.26
CA THR A 118 10.60 -2.46 13.70
C THR A 118 9.67 -3.48 13.04
N HIS A 119 8.37 -3.17 12.96
CA HIS A 119 7.41 -4.03 12.27
C HIS A 119 7.75 -4.18 10.79
N PHE A 120 8.03 -3.08 10.09
CA PHE A 120 8.34 -3.11 8.66
C PHE A 120 9.68 -3.81 8.37
N ASP A 121 10.69 -3.57 9.18
CA ASP A 121 12.00 -4.26 9.07
C ASP A 121 11.83 -5.77 9.30
N GLY A 122 11.03 -6.15 10.30
CA GLY A 122 10.68 -7.54 10.56
C GLY A 122 9.95 -8.22 9.41
N LEU A 123 9.03 -7.52 8.74
CA LEU A 123 8.41 -7.99 7.50
C LEU A 123 9.46 -8.24 6.40
N CYS A 124 10.33 -7.25 6.17
CA CYS A 124 11.40 -7.33 5.17
C CYS A 124 12.31 -8.54 5.39
N ASP A 125 12.70 -8.80 6.64
CA ASP A 125 13.57 -9.92 6.98
C ASP A 125 12.88 -11.28 6.77
N LYS A 126 11.59 -11.38 7.12
CA LYS A 126 10.80 -12.60 6.88
C LYS A 126 10.61 -12.89 5.39
N LEU A 127 10.36 -11.87 4.57
CA LEU A 127 10.27 -12.02 3.12
C LEU A 127 11.60 -12.47 2.51
N LYS A 128 12.73 -11.90 2.95
CA LYS A 128 14.07 -12.35 2.54
C LYS A 128 14.31 -13.80 2.93
N ALA A 129 14.00 -14.19 4.17
CA ALA A 129 14.15 -15.56 4.65
C ALA A 129 13.29 -16.56 3.87
N ALA A 130 12.11 -16.14 3.41
CA ALA A 130 11.22 -16.92 2.56
C ALA A 130 11.65 -16.94 1.07
N GLY A 131 12.70 -16.23 0.68
CA GLY A 131 13.16 -16.10 -0.70
C GLY A 131 12.22 -15.32 -1.61
N VAL A 132 11.38 -14.44 -1.05
CA VAL A 132 10.46 -13.60 -1.81
C VAL A 132 11.15 -12.25 -2.08
N THR A 133 11.36 -11.95 -3.37
CA THR A 133 11.91 -10.65 -3.80
C THR A 133 10.82 -9.59 -3.81
N TYR A 134 11.17 -8.37 -3.43
CA TYR A 134 10.26 -7.25 -3.38
C TYR A 134 10.94 -5.92 -3.70
N LYS A 135 10.15 -4.92 -4.03
CA LYS A 135 10.57 -3.50 -4.09
C LYS A 135 9.84 -2.69 -3.02
N ILE A 136 10.57 -1.81 -2.34
CA ILE A 136 9.95 -0.79 -1.50
C ILE A 136 9.49 0.33 -2.43
N ASN A 137 8.17 0.59 -2.44
CA ASN A 137 7.57 1.66 -3.21
C ASN A 137 6.94 2.70 -2.28
N ASN A 138 7.69 3.77 -1.98
CA ASN A 138 7.24 4.84 -1.08
C ASN A 138 5.98 5.59 -1.57
N ARG A 139 5.57 5.39 -2.82
CA ARG A 139 4.35 5.97 -3.42
C ARG A 139 3.15 5.01 -3.33
N LEU A 140 3.38 3.76 -2.90
CA LEU A 140 2.31 2.80 -2.72
C LEU A 140 1.44 3.21 -1.53
N VAL A 141 0.23 3.63 -1.83
CA VAL A 141 -0.82 3.98 -0.88
C VAL A 141 -2.10 3.22 -1.20
N ARG A 142 -2.98 3.08 -0.21
CA ARG A 142 -4.28 2.42 -0.40
C ARG A 142 -5.41 3.45 -0.49
N GLY A 143 -6.47 3.05 -1.18
CA GLY A 143 -7.63 3.90 -1.41
C GLY A 143 -8.56 4.11 -0.23
N LEU A 144 -8.37 3.37 0.85
CA LEU A 144 -9.25 3.33 2.00
C LEU A 144 -8.48 3.73 3.28
N ASP A 145 -9.09 4.53 4.11
CA ASP A 145 -8.44 5.18 5.26
C ASP A 145 -8.25 4.26 6.47
N TYR A 146 -8.79 3.05 6.43
CA TYR A 146 -8.67 2.08 7.51
C TYR A 146 -7.33 1.33 7.51
N TYR A 147 -6.59 1.33 6.40
CA TYR A 147 -5.28 0.69 6.35
C TYR A 147 -4.27 1.38 7.27
N ASN A 148 -3.38 0.58 7.86
CA ASN A 148 -2.23 1.02 8.65
C ASN A 148 -1.02 0.12 8.41
N ARG A 149 0.17 0.56 8.83
CA ARG A 149 1.44 -0.18 8.73
C ARG A 149 1.66 -0.77 7.34
N THR A 150 1.57 -2.07 7.20
CA THR A 150 1.90 -2.81 5.97
C THR A 150 0.87 -2.61 4.86
N VAL A 151 1.36 -2.26 3.67
CA VAL A 151 0.60 -2.33 2.41
C VAL A 151 1.44 -3.02 1.36
N PHE A 152 0.79 -3.80 0.49
CA PHE A 152 1.46 -4.52 -0.59
C PHE A 152 0.63 -4.61 -1.85
N GLU A 153 1.31 -4.73 -2.99
CA GLU A 153 0.71 -5.02 -4.29
C GLU A 153 1.59 -5.97 -5.09
N TRP A 154 0.94 -6.92 -5.75
CA TRP A 154 1.53 -7.73 -6.81
C TRP A 154 1.15 -7.13 -8.14
N VAL A 155 2.14 -6.70 -8.91
CA VAL A 155 1.93 -5.99 -10.17
C VAL A 155 2.54 -6.73 -11.34
N THR A 156 1.93 -6.58 -12.52
CA THR A 156 2.44 -7.09 -13.79
C THR A 156 2.34 -6.04 -14.88
N THR A 157 3.29 -6.04 -15.80
CA THR A 157 3.26 -5.16 -16.98
C THR A 157 2.36 -5.69 -18.10
N LYS A 158 1.90 -6.94 -18.01
CA LYS A 158 1.11 -7.61 -19.07
C LYS A 158 -0.32 -7.08 -19.21
N LEU A 159 -0.86 -6.41 -18.19
CA LEU A 159 -2.23 -5.87 -18.17
C LEU A 159 -2.32 -4.37 -18.50
N GLY A 160 -1.22 -3.74 -18.92
CA GLY A 160 -1.18 -2.31 -19.24
C GLY A 160 -1.24 -1.45 -17.97
N ALA A 161 -2.01 -0.34 -18.01
CA ALA A 161 -2.07 0.63 -16.92
C ALA A 161 -2.71 0.10 -15.62
N GLN A 162 -3.38 -1.02 -15.66
CA GLN A 162 -4.04 -1.68 -14.51
C GLN A 162 -3.31 -2.99 -14.19
N GLY A 163 -2.03 -2.87 -13.85
CA GLY A 163 -1.14 -4.00 -13.63
C GLY A 163 -1.29 -4.72 -12.30
N THR A 164 -2.05 -4.20 -11.33
CA THR A 164 -2.24 -4.84 -10.02
C THR A 164 -3.12 -6.06 -10.14
N ILE A 165 -2.58 -7.23 -9.81
CA ILE A 165 -3.29 -8.52 -9.83
C ILE A 165 -3.69 -9.00 -8.44
N ALA A 166 -2.98 -8.58 -7.40
CA ALA A 166 -3.37 -8.78 -6.01
C ALA A 166 -2.86 -7.63 -5.17
N ALA A 167 -3.58 -7.28 -4.13
CA ALA A 167 -3.19 -6.20 -3.24
C ALA A 167 -3.82 -6.39 -1.86
N GLY A 168 -3.15 -5.89 -0.85
CA GLY A 168 -3.63 -5.98 0.52
C GLY A 168 -2.89 -5.06 1.46
N GLY A 169 -3.11 -5.26 2.74
CA GLY A 169 -2.45 -4.54 3.80
C GLY A 169 -3.10 -4.77 5.15
N ARG A 170 -2.49 -4.21 6.17
CA ARG A 170 -2.95 -4.26 7.56
C ARG A 170 -3.99 -3.17 7.83
N TYR A 171 -4.99 -3.47 8.65
CA TYR A 171 -6.08 -2.55 8.99
C TYR A 171 -6.65 -2.80 10.40
N ASP A 172 -5.77 -2.76 11.39
CA ASP A 172 -6.01 -3.12 12.80
C ASP A 172 -7.19 -2.36 13.45
N SER A 173 -7.56 -1.20 12.94
CA SER A 173 -8.67 -0.40 13.51
C SER A 173 -10.03 -0.66 12.88
N LEU A 174 -10.15 -1.56 11.89
CA LEU A 174 -11.41 -1.71 11.16
C LEU A 174 -12.50 -2.36 12.02
N VAL A 175 -12.16 -3.44 12.74
CA VAL A 175 -13.12 -4.15 13.62
C VAL A 175 -13.67 -3.20 14.69
N GLU A 176 -12.80 -2.39 15.32
CA GLU A 176 -13.20 -1.38 16.30
C GLU A 176 -14.14 -0.31 15.69
N ARG A 177 -13.84 0.17 14.50
CA ARG A 177 -14.70 1.14 13.76
C ARG A 177 -16.08 0.56 13.42
N LEU A 178 -16.19 -0.75 13.29
CA LEU A 178 -17.45 -1.45 13.05
C LEU A 178 -18.18 -1.81 14.34
N GLY A 179 -17.66 -1.42 15.51
CA GLY A 179 -18.26 -1.63 16.82
C GLY A 179 -17.83 -2.93 17.52
N GLY A 180 -16.80 -3.61 17.01
CA GLY A 180 -16.18 -4.76 17.66
C GLY A 180 -15.04 -4.35 18.61
N GLU A 181 -14.35 -5.34 19.16
CA GLU A 181 -13.15 -5.12 19.96
C GLU A 181 -11.95 -4.76 19.05
N ASN A 182 -10.96 -4.03 19.58
CA ASN A 182 -9.72 -3.75 18.85
C ASN A 182 -9.03 -5.07 18.51
N THR A 183 -8.99 -5.42 17.24
CA THR A 183 -8.46 -6.69 16.74
C THR A 183 -7.49 -6.42 15.60
N PRO A 184 -6.20 -6.76 15.76
CA PRO A 184 -5.25 -6.68 14.68
C PRO A 184 -5.72 -7.48 13.47
N GLU A 185 -5.61 -6.90 12.28
CA GLU A 185 -6.13 -7.52 11.07
C GLU A 185 -5.25 -7.23 9.86
N ILE A 186 -4.96 -8.24 9.07
CA ILE A 186 -4.33 -8.12 7.77
C ILE A 186 -5.01 -9.01 6.75
N GLY A 187 -5.18 -8.51 5.56
CA GLY A 187 -5.73 -9.32 4.49
C GLY A 187 -5.97 -8.56 3.20
N ARG A 188 -6.89 -9.17 2.45
CA ARG A 188 -7.39 -8.76 1.17
C ARG A 188 -6.40 -8.82 0.02
N ALA A 189 -6.39 -9.97 -0.64
CA ALA A 189 -5.87 -10.10 -1.99
C ALA A 189 -7.01 -10.02 -3.01
N HIS A 190 -6.83 -9.24 -4.07
CA HIS A 190 -7.66 -9.32 -5.27
C HIS A 190 -6.92 -10.21 -6.27
N VAL A 191 -7.57 -11.18 -6.82
CA VAL A 191 -7.05 -11.99 -7.92
C VAL A 191 -7.92 -11.75 -9.15
#